data_9c3f9f393ac3fa3707bc6a8ef79d59dc
#
_entry.id   9c3f9f393ac3fa3707bc6a8ef79d59dc
#
_cell.length_a   1.000
_cell.length_b   1.000
_cell.length_c   1.000
_cell.angle_alpha   90.00
_cell.angle_beta   90.00
_cell.angle_gamma   90.00
#
_symmetry.space_group_name_H-M   'P 1'
#
loop_
_entity.id
_entity.type
_entity.pdbx_description
1 polymer ?
#
loop_
_entity_poly.entity_id
_entity_poly.type
_entity_poly.pdbx_seq_one_letter_code
_entity_poly.pdbx_strand_id
1 'polypeptide(L)'
;MRRWNLLTLLVIVAMLLGACGQAAAPTVAPAATKAPEATKAPEATMAPEATKAPDTTGMSVGGSEAAARAKGLTELADAYAGKYKGTKVTMTGPFTDEDAVKFNNSMKEFTDKTGITIEYSGSKEFEASITVRVQAGDAPDVVDFPQPGLMTTFARQGKIVPITKVIPEAWLKENYLQSWLDMATVPGADGKPDQYGIWQRFNGKSLVWYPKKAFEAAGYKIPTTWAELEALQNQIVSDGDTPWCVGIQSGAATGWPATDWTEEMMLRTTSLENYDKWVKGELKFSSPEVKKAIETFATIWNDDKMVYGGKAKIVTTFFGDAPAPMFENPPKCWLHKQGNFITSFFPKEAVAGVDYGVFYFPPVDPAYGKPFLVGGDIFGLFHDRPEVRAVMQLFSTAEGVKGWMASGGALSPHKDAQLAWYGDVVTRDVAKLAADATSVRFDASDLMPGAVGSGSEWKGFTDYFSGAKDLDTVLKEIDASWPK
;
A
#
# COMPACT_ATOMS: atom_id res chain seq x y z
N MET A 1 34.14 -50.58 -13.62
CA MET A 1 35.35 -50.71 -14.47
C MET A 1 35.55 -49.42 -15.24
N ARG A 2 36.71 -48.84 -14.96
CA ARG A 2 37.55 -47.92 -15.77
C ARG A 2 36.94 -46.60 -16.23
N ARG A 3 37.36 -45.48 -15.65
CA ARG A 3 38.67 -44.78 -15.61
C ARG A 3 38.92 -43.92 -16.87
N TRP A 4 39.11 -42.59 -16.54
CA TRP A 4 40.25 -41.69 -16.85
C TRP A 4 40.03 -40.83 -18.10
N ASN A 5 40.46 -39.57 -18.26
CA ASN A 5 41.42 -38.63 -17.57
C ASN A 5 41.03 -37.25 -18.07
N LEU A 6 41.06 -36.16 -17.36
CA LEU A 6 42.15 -35.32 -16.84
C LEU A 6 43.22 -34.82 -17.83
N LEU A 7 43.46 -33.50 -17.71
CA LEU A 7 44.59 -32.67 -18.17
C LEU A 7 44.47 -32.07 -19.61
N THR A 8 44.73 -30.81 -19.78
CA THR A 8 45.87 -29.89 -19.52
C THR A 8 45.42 -28.45 -19.77
N LEU A 9 45.52 -27.53 -18.95
CA LEU A 9 46.57 -26.68 -18.36
C LEU A 9 47.51 -25.93 -19.32
N LEU A 10 47.47 -24.57 -19.22
CA LEU A 10 48.54 -23.56 -19.36
C LEU A 10 49.30 -23.40 -20.70
N VAL A 11 49.41 -22.13 -21.10
CA VAL A 11 50.60 -21.34 -21.42
C VAL A 11 50.13 -19.91 -21.79
N ILE A 12 50.20 -18.87 -21.03
CA ILE A 12 51.25 -17.97 -20.48
C ILE A 12 52.16 -17.31 -21.55
N VAL A 13 52.15 -15.97 -21.47
CA VAL A 13 53.28 -15.02 -21.52
C VAL A 13 53.68 -14.39 -22.85
N ALA A 14 53.43 -13.09 -22.86
CA ALA A 14 54.30 -11.95 -23.18
C ALA A 14 55.10 -11.93 -24.48
N MET A 15 54.96 -10.82 -25.20
CA MET A 15 56.14 -10.07 -25.68
C MET A 15 55.84 -8.57 -25.71
N LEU A 16 56.74 -7.88 -25.04
CA LEU A 16 56.97 -6.45 -24.99
C LEU A 16 57.86 -6.04 -26.16
N LEU A 17 57.83 -4.71 -26.43
CA LEU A 17 58.88 -3.87 -27.00
C LEU A 17 58.95 -3.65 -28.52
N GLY A 18 58.76 -2.40 -28.85
CA GLY A 18 59.77 -1.67 -29.59
C GLY A 18 59.31 -0.92 -30.83
N ALA A 19 59.25 0.39 -30.79
CA ALA A 19 60.16 1.25 -31.55
C ALA A 19 59.67 2.71 -31.60
N CYS A 20 60.49 3.55 -31.09
CA CYS A 20 60.89 4.91 -31.47
C CYS A 20 60.28 5.46 -32.77
N GLY A 21 59.60 6.64 -32.72
CA GLY A 21 60.30 7.89 -32.88
C GLY A 21 60.04 8.53 -34.22
N GLN A 22 59.26 9.60 -34.24
CA GLN A 22 59.57 10.77 -35.09
C GLN A 22 58.87 12.02 -34.53
N ALA A 23 59.68 13.04 -34.23
CA ALA A 23 59.25 14.36 -33.82
C ALA A 23 58.64 15.10 -35.02
N ALA A 24 57.45 15.64 -34.88
CA ALA A 24 56.85 16.60 -35.79
C ALA A 24 57.01 18.00 -35.22
N ALA A 25 57.41 18.93 -36.05
CA ALA A 25 57.75 20.32 -35.80
C ALA A 25 56.56 21.13 -35.24
N PRO A 26 56.81 22.24 -34.53
CA PRO A 26 55.80 23.05 -33.89
C PRO A 26 55.00 23.85 -34.91
N THR A 27 53.69 23.64 -34.93
CA THR A 27 52.74 24.48 -35.64
C THR A 27 52.46 25.73 -34.83
N VAL A 28 52.64 26.89 -35.46
CA VAL A 28 52.40 28.23 -34.93
C VAL A 28 50.90 28.35 -34.52
N ALA A 29 50.69 28.76 -33.30
CA ALA A 29 49.36 29.09 -32.79
C ALA A 29 48.80 30.34 -33.48
N PRO A 30 47.51 30.35 -33.91
CA PRO A 30 46.86 31.61 -34.35
C PRO A 30 46.65 32.55 -33.18
N ALA A 31 46.81 33.84 -33.43
CA ALA A 31 46.67 34.94 -32.49
C ALA A 31 45.32 34.95 -31.80
N ALA A 32 45.34 35.17 -30.49
CA ALA A 32 44.15 35.32 -29.64
C ALA A 32 43.26 36.47 -30.13
N THR A 33 42.06 36.15 -30.55
CA THR A 33 40.99 37.11 -30.80
C THR A 33 40.49 37.60 -29.43
N LYS A 34 40.43 38.93 -29.25
CA LYS A 34 39.91 39.58 -28.04
C LYS A 34 38.48 39.02 -27.74
N ALA A 35 38.31 38.60 -26.48
CA ALA A 35 37.00 38.25 -25.93
C ALA A 35 36.03 39.47 -26.00
N PRO A 36 34.76 39.24 -26.35
CA PRO A 36 33.76 40.28 -26.23
C PRO A 36 33.59 40.67 -24.76
N GLU A 37 33.42 41.96 -24.53
CA GLU A 37 33.16 42.58 -23.23
C GLU A 37 31.91 41.95 -22.60
N ALA A 38 32.01 41.51 -21.35
CA ALA A 38 30.91 40.88 -20.60
C ALA A 38 29.75 41.88 -20.48
N THR A 39 28.66 41.57 -21.15
CA THR A 39 27.37 42.23 -20.94
C THR A 39 26.95 41.95 -19.46
N LYS A 40 26.69 43.03 -18.70
CA LYS A 40 26.12 42.95 -17.34
C LYS A 40 24.97 41.99 -17.31
N ALA A 41 25.06 41.00 -16.42
CA ALA A 41 23.94 40.11 -16.09
C ALA A 41 22.72 40.97 -15.66
N PRO A 42 21.52 40.62 -16.08
CA PRO A 42 20.29 41.24 -15.53
C PRO A 42 20.30 41.04 -14.02
N GLU A 43 20.00 42.12 -13.30
CA GLU A 43 19.80 42.11 -11.84
C GLU A 43 18.80 40.99 -11.50
N ALA A 44 19.21 40.08 -10.61
CA ALA A 44 18.35 38.97 -10.17
C ALA A 44 17.07 39.55 -9.61
N THR A 45 15.97 39.32 -10.30
CA THR A 45 14.61 39.55 -9.76
C THR A 45 14.52 38.75 -8.48
N MET A 46 14.31 39.41 -7.36
CA MET A 46 14.10 38.79 -6.05
C MET A 46 13.11 37.65 -6.20
N ALA A 47 13.51 36.43 -5.82
CA ALA A 47 12.59 35.31 -5.69
C ALA A 47 11.39 35.77 -4.83
N PRO A 48 10.17 35.39 -5.16
CA PRO A 48 9.02 35.67 -4.30
C PRO A 48 9.37 35.18 -2.89
N GLU A 49 9.26 36.09 -1.93
CA GLU A 49 9.42 35.80 -0.50
C GLU A 49 8.58 34.56 -0.22
N ALA A 50 9.23 33.47 0.22
CA ALA A 50 8.54 32.24 0.58
C ALA A 50 7.46 32.64 1.58
N THR A 51 6.22 32.52 1.16
CA THR A 51 5.06 32.70 2.05
C THR A 51 5.32 31.82 3.24
N LYS A 52 5.53 32.42 4.40
CA LYS A 52 5.65 31.72 5.68
C LYS A 52 4.53 30.69 5.72
N ALA A 53 4.92 29.40 5.84
CA ALA A 53 3.98 28.34 6.15
C ALA A 53 3.13 28.84 7.33
N PRO A 54 1.81 28.64 7.35
CA PRO A 54 0.98 29.04 8.46
C PRO A 54 1.61 28.47 9.73
N ASP A 55 1.74 29.33 10.73
CA ASP A 55 2.28 28.99 12.06
C ASP A 55 1.37 27.93 12.69
N THR A 56 1.68 26.65 12.47
CA THR A 56 0.97 25.50 13.03
C THR A 56 1.56 25.19 14.40
N THR A 57 1.56 26.15 15.31
CA THR A 57 1.87 25.93 16.73
C THR A 57 0.79 25.15 17.49
N GLY A 58 -0.10 24.44 16.80
CA GLY A 58 -0.92 23.38 17.40
C GLY A 58 -0.06 22.13 17.56
N MET A 59 0.46 21.85 18.76
CA MET A 59 1.04 20.54 19.05
C MET A 59 -0.02 19.48 18.74
N SER A 60 0.32 18.48 17.89
CA SER A 60 -0.59 17.37 17.63
C SER A 60 -0.88 16.63 18.96
N VAL A 61 -2.09 16.09 19.07
CA VAL A 61 -2.55 15.43 20.30
C VAL A 61 -1.63 14.30 20.73
N GLY A 62 -1.10 13.53 19.81
CA GLY A 62 -0.16 12.44 20.07
C GLY A 62 1.29 12.87 20.34
N GLY A 63 1.63 14.15 20.22
CA GLY A 63 3.03 14.63 20.24
C GLY A 63 3.58 15.05 21.60
N SER A 64 2.73 15.19 22.64
CA SER A 64 3.17 15.66 23.96
C SER A 64 2.28 15.19 25.11
N GLU A 65 2.83 15.21 26.32
CA GLU A 65 2.10 14.90 27.56
C GLU A 65 0.86 15.79 27.74
N ALA A 66 1.02 17.10 27.63
CA ALA A 66 -0.06 18.05 27.88
C ALA A 66 -1.23 17.89 26.90
N ALA A 67 -0.91 17.69 25.61
CA ALA A 67 -1.92 17.52 24.58
C ALA A 67 -2.68 16.18 24.74
N ALA A 68 -1.99 15.08 25.01
CA ALA A 68 -2.58 13.78 25.28
C ALA A 68 -3.49 13.83 26.53
N ARG A 69 -3.02 14.44 27.61
CA ARG A 69 -3.77 14.58 28.87
C ARG A 69 -5.06 15.39 28.70
N ALA A 70 -5.02 16.46 27.90
CA ALA A 70 -6.18 17.29 27.58
C ALA A 70 -7.31 16.52 26.85
N LYS A 71 -6.97 15.43 26.17
CA LYS A 71 -7.93 14.55 25.48
C LYS A 71 -8.28 13.27 26.26
N GLY A 72 -7.79 13.16 27.51
CA GLY A 72 -8.02 11.98 28.34
C GLY A 72 -7.22 10.75 27.93
N LEU A 73 -6.21 10.90 27.09
CA LEU A 73 -5.27 9.83 26.71
C LEU A 73 -4.23 9.67 27.81
N THR A 74 -4.67 9.12 28.95
CA THR A 74 -3.93 9.14 30.21
C THR A 74 -2.64 8.35 30.12
N GLU A 75 -2.67 7.15 29.59
CA GLU A 75 -1.49 6.29 29.50
C GLU A 75 -0.47 6.84 28.50
N LEU A 76 -0.92 7.47 27.40
CA LEU A 76 -0.04 8.17 26.47
C LEU A 76 0.65 9.37 27.16
N ALA A 77 -0.11 10.16 27.91
CA ALA A 77 0.48 11.26 28.68
C ALA A 77 1.48 10.77 29.74
N ASP A 78 1.15 9.68 30.45
CA ASP A 78 2.02 9.05 31.43
C ASP A 78 3.28 8.44 30.79
N ALA A 79 3.19 7.94 29.55
CA ALA A 79 4.36 7.51 28.79
C ALA A 79 5.32 8.69 28.50
N TYR A 80 4.80 9.84 28.06
CA TYR A 80 5.60 11.06 27.87
C TYR A 80 6.20 11.60 29.17
N ALA A 81 5.54 11.36 30.31
CA ALA A 81 6.08 11.65 31.64
C ALA A 81 7.16 10.64 32.10
N GLY A 82 7.46 9.63 31.27
CA GLY A 82 8.51 8.63 31.53
C GLY A 82 8.09 7.49 32.47
N LYS A 83 6.81 7.33 32.80
CA LYS A 83 6.33 6.30 33.74
C LYS A 83 6.58 4.86 33.25
N TYR A 84 6.64 4.65 31.94
CA TYR A 84 6.80 3.32 31.35
C TYR A 84 8.17 3.12 30.67
N LYS A 85 9.15 3.96 31.02
CA LYS A 85 10.50 3.88 30.46
C LYS A 85 11.13 2.50 30.71
N GLY A 86 11.70 1.93 29.67
CA GLY A 86 12.35 0.61 29.70
C GLY A 86 11.39 -0.57 29.52
N THR A 87 10.09 -0.32 29.35
CA THR A 87 9.13 -1.39 29.00
C THR A 87 9.14 -1.69 27.52
N LYS A 88 8.51 -2.83 27.15
CA LYS A 88 8.43 -3.32 25.78
C LYS A 88 7.00 -3.64 25.42
N VAL A 89 6.60 -3.25 24.19
CA VAL A 89 5.36 -3.64 23.52
C VAL A 89 5.68 -4.45 22.29
N THR A 90 5.16 -5.68 22.23
CA THR A 90 5.34 -6.59 21.11
C THR A 90 4.19 -6.49 20.14
N MET A 91 4.51 -6.49 18.84
CA MET A 91 3.52 -6.36 17.77
C MET A 91 3.81 -7.34 16.63
N THR A 92 2.76 -7.72 15.90
CA THR A 92 2.89 -8.48 14.64
C THR A 92 1.84 -8.04 13.64
N GLY A 93 2.09 -8.30 12.36
CA GLY A 93 1.21 -7.97 11.24
C GLY A 93 1.87 -8.26 9.89
N PRO A 94 1.30 -7.76 8.80
CA PRO A 94 1.76 -8.03 7.43
C PRO A 94 2.95 -7.18 6.98
N PHE A 95 3.32 -6.11 7.71
CA PHE A 95 4.39 -5.21 7.24
C PHE A 95 5.73 -5.92 7.19
N THR A 96 6.25 -6.10 6.00
CA THR A 96 7.58 -6.65 5.74
C THR A 96 8.41 -5.69 4.90
N ASP A 97 9.66 -6.00 4.71
CA ASP A 97 10.56 -5.26 3.83
C ASP A 97 10.55 -3.74 4.13
N GLU A 98 10.31 -2.89 3.15
CA GLU A 98 10.34 -1.43 3.32
C GLU A 98 9.16 -0.91 4.16
N ASP A 99 8.00 -1.56 4.16
CA ASP A 99 6.87 -1.18 5.03
C ASP A 99 7.22 -1.35 6.51
N ALA A 100 7.91 -2.43 6.88
CA ALA A 100 8.40 -2.61 8.24
C ALA A 100 9.43 -1.53 8.62
N VAL A 101 10.31 -1.13 7.69
CA VAL A 101 11.26 -0.03 7.91
C VAL A 101 10.53 1.29 8.15
N LYS A 102 9.53 1.62 7.33
CA LYS A 102 8.73 2.85 7.47
C LYS A 102 7.93 2.86 8.77
N PHE A 103 7.29 1.74 9.12
CA PHE A 103 6.59 1.61 10.41
C PHE A 103 7.53 1.85 11.59
N ASN A 104 8.65 1.14 11.66
CA ASN A 104 9.61 1.27 12.76
C ASN A 104 10.18 2.69 12.84
N ASN A 105 10.50 3.31 11.70
CA ASN A 105 10.97 4.69 11.66
C ASN A 105 9.90 5.68 12.14
N SER A 106 8.62 5.44 11.84
CA SER A 106 7.53 6.30 12.29
C SER A 106 7.32 6.23 13.81
N MET A 107 7.68 5.12 14.44
CA MET A 107 7.61 4.96 15.91
C MET A 107 8.82 5.52 16.66
N LYS A 108 9.89 5.86 15.95
CA LYS A 108 11.16 6.25 16.58
C LYS A 108 11.04 7.47 17.48
N GLU A 109 10.32 8.51 17.06
CA GLU A 109 10.14 9.72 17.85
C GLU A 109 9.43 9.42 19.19
N PHE A 110 8.39 8.59 19.17
CA PHE A 110 7.69 8.15 20.37
C PHE A 110 8.60 7.32 21.28
N THR A 111 9.33 6.36 20.72
CA THR A 111 10.27 5.51 21.47
C THR A 111 11.36 6.34 22.12
N ASP A 112 11.96 7.30 21.40
CA ASP A 112 13.02 8.17 21.92
C ASP A 112 12.50 9.07 23.07
N LYS A 113 11.27 9.57 22.97
CA LYS A 113 10.67 10.46 23.99
C LYS A 113 10.21 9.70 25.24
N THR A 114 9.67 8.50 25.09
CA THR A 114 9.03 7.76 26.20
C THR A 114 9.92 6.69 26.81
N GLY A 115 10.87 6.17 26.03
CA GLY A 115 11.69 5.02 26.43
C GLY A 115 10.93 3.69 26.39
N ILE A 116 9.73 3.64 25.79
CA ILE A 116 9.01 2.39 25.48
C ILE A 116 9.60 1.82 24.19
N THR A 117 9.98 0.55 24.20
CA THR A 117 10.43 -0.14 22.98
C THR A 117 9.22 -0.79 22.29
N ILE A 118 9.01 -0.49 21.01
CA ILE A 118 8.02 -1.18 20.16
C ILE A 118 8.77 -2.19 19.30
N GLU A 119 8.45 -3.48 19.46
CA GLU A 119 9.02 -4.56 18.65
C GLU A 119 7.97 -5.09 17.69
N TYR A 120 8.03 -4.64 16.43
CA TYR A 120 7.17 -5.14 15.36
C TYR A 120 7.85 -6.31 14.63
N SER A 121 7.17 -7.45 14.56
CA SER A 121 7.60 -8.64 13.82
C SER A 121 6.63 -8.92 12.68
N GLY A 122 6.94 -8.42 11.49
CA GLY A 122 6.14 -8.63 10.29
C GLY A 122 6.34 -10.00 9.67
N SER A 123 5.32 -10.51 8.98
CA SER A 123 5.37 -11.82 8.32
C SER A 123 4.53 -11.86 7.05
N LYS A 124 5.10 -12.38 5.97
CA LYS A 124 4.36 -12.72 4.73
C LYS A 124 3.37 -13.88 4.93
N GLU A 125 3.52 -14.61 6.05
CA GLU A 125 2.63 -15.72 6.48
C GLU A 125 1.73 -15.26 7.65
N PHE A 126 1.45 -13.95 7.76
CA PHE A 126 0.71 -13.38 8.89
C PHE A 126 -0.66 -14.03 9.05
N GLU A 127 -1.47 -14.09 8.01
CA GLU A 127 -2.84 -14.59 8.05
C GLU A 127 -2.91 -16.07 8.43
N ALA A 128 -1.94 -16.88 7.98
CA ALA A 128 -1.85 -18.30 8.34
C ALA A 128 -1.38 -18.50 9.78
N SER A 129 -0.47 -17.66 10.25
CA SER A 129 0.22 -17.86 11.55
C SER A 129 -0.55 -17.27 12.73
N ILE A 130 -1.25 -16.14 12.55
CA ILE A 130 -1.85 -15.41 13.69
C ILE A 130 -2.92 -16.23 14.40
N THR A 131 -3.74 -16.97 13.66
CA THR A 131 -4.79 -17.82 14.26
C THR A 131 -4.18 -18.89 15.17
N VAL A 132 -3.11 -19.54 14.71
CA VAL A 132 -2.40 -20.57 15.50
C VAL A 132 -1.80 -19.96 16.77
N ARG A 133 -1.15 -18.81 16.66
CA ARG A 133 -0.53 -18.10 17.79
C ARG A 133 -1.57 -17.70 18.85
N VAL A 134 -2.69 -17.12 18.42
CA VAL A 134 -3.77 -16.71 19.34
C VAL A 134 -4.39 -17.91 20.05
N GLN A 135 -4.59 -19.05 19.35
CA GLN A 135 -5.11 -20.29 19.96
C GLN A 135 -4.12 -20.92 20.93
N ALA A 136 -2.83 -20.83 20.65
CA ALA A 136 -1.76 -21.29 21.55
C ALA A 136 -1.55 -20.40 22.79
N GLY A 137 -2.18 -19.21 22.85
CA GLY A 137 -1.96 -18.23 23.91
C GLY A 137 -0.66 -17.45 23.75
N ASP A 138 -0.05 -17.43 22.55
CA ASP A 138 1.19 -16.74 22.18
C ASP A 138 0.93 -15.51 21.28
N ALA A 139 -0.21 -14.86 21.46
CA ALA A 139 -0.47 -13.61 20.80
C ALA A 139 0.50 -12.52 21.29
N PRO A 140 1.00 -11.61 20.43
CA PRO A 140 1.71 -10.43 20.89
C PRO A 140 0.75 -9.45 21.59
N ASP A 141 1.28 -8.35 22.14
CA ASP A 141 0.47 -7.34 22.83
C ASP A 141 -0.54 -6.68 21.90
N VAL A 142 -0.10 -6.37 20.68
CA VAL A 142 -0.90 -5.74 19.63
C VAL A 142 -0.75 -6.50 18.33
N VAL A 143 -1.85 -6.71 17.65
CA VAL A 143 -1.87 -7.32 16.29
C VAL A 143 -2.42 -6.31 15.31
N ASP A 144 -1.71 -6.15 14.22
CA ASP A 144 -2.07 -5.35 13.07
C ASP A 144 -2.81 -6.22 12.04
N PHE A 145 -4.04 -5.87 11.75
CA PHE A 145 -4.90 -6.59 10.82
C PHE A 145 -5.22 -5.75 9.59
N PRO A 146 -4.81 -6.12 8.39
CA PRO A 146 -5.39 -5.55 7.18
C PRO A 146 -6.86 -5.98 6.99
N GLN A 147 -7.28 -7.12 7.60
CA GLN A 147 -8.62 -7.67 7.47
C GLN A 147 -9.45 -7.50 8.75
N PRO A 148 -10.38 -6.51 8.82
CA PRO A 148 -11.34 -6.40 9.93
C PRO A 148 -12.17 -7.66 10.16
N GLY A 149 -12.47 -8.42 9.11
CA GLY A 149 -13.18 -9.71 9.20
C GLY A 149 -12.39 -10.77 9.98
N LEU A 150 -11.06 -10.82 9.81
CA LEU A 150 -10.19 -11.71 10.59
C LEU A 150 -10.13 -11.25 12.05
N MET A 151 -9.96 -9.95 12.30
CA MET A 151 -10.01 -9.38 13.66
C MET A 151 -11.33 -9.72 14.37
N THR A 152 -12.45 -9.61 13.67
CA THR A 152 -13.80 -9.96 14.20
C THR A 152 -13.86 -11.38 14.73
N THR A 153 -13.16 -12.31 14.10
CA THR A 153 -13.09 -13.71 14.57
C THR A 153 -12.52 -13.79 15.99
N PHE A 154 -11.49 -13.03 16.29
CA PHE A 154 -10.86 -13.01 17.63
C PHE A 154 -11.68 -12.20 18.64
N ALA A 155 -12.37 -11.14 18.22
CA ALA A 155 -13.31 -10.39 19.07
C ALA A 155 -14.44 -11.31 19.57
N ARG A 156 -15.07 -12.08 18.66
CA ARG A 156 -16.11 -13.07 19.00
C ARG A 156 -15.62 -14.18 19.93
N GLN A 157 -14.35 -14.52 19.89
CA GLN A 157 -13.73 -15.48 20.80
C GLN A 157 -13.31 -14.87 22.16
N GLY A 158 -13.48 -13.55 22.35
CA GLY A 158 -13.08 -12.86 23.56
C GLY A 158 -11.56 -12.75 23.75
N LYS A 159 -10.82 -12.78 22.64
CA LYS A 159 -9.35 -12.74 22.63
C LYS A 159 -8.80 -11.32 22.51
N ILE A 160 -9.61 -10.36 22.08
CA ILE A 160 -9.25 -8.95 21.90
C ILE A 160 -9.95 -8.11 22.96
N VAL A 161 -9.24 -7.16 23.54
CA VAL A 161 -9.78 -6.19 24.50
C VAL A 161 -10.55 -5.10 23.76
N PRO A 162 -11.78 -4.75 24.16
CA PRO A 162 -12.49 -3.61 23.60
C PRO A 162 -11.70 -2.31 23.75
N ILE A 163 -11.56 -1.55 22.66
CA ILE A 163 -10.81 -0.29 22.62
C ILE A 163 -11.47 0.79 23.48
N THR A 164 -12.79 0.74 23.63
CA THR A 164 -13.55 1.65 24.51
C THR A 164 -13.13 1.59 25.99
N LYS A 165 -12.46 0.50 26.42
CA LYS A 165 -11.86 0.39 27.76
C LYS A 165 -10.52 1.13 27.90
N VAL A 166 -9.91 1.51 26.79
CA VAL A 166 -8.52 1.99 26.71
C VAL A 166 -8.42 3.41 26.17
N ILE A 167 -9.34 3.77 25.27
CA ILE A 167 -9.37 5.06 24.59
C ILE A 167 -10.73 5.70 24.85
N PRO A 168 -10.79 6.97 25.30
CA PRO A 168 -12.04 7.67 25.55
C PRO A 168 -12.90 7.72 24.27
N GLU A 169 -14.16 7.32 24.38
CA GLU A 169 -15.11 7.34 23.27
C GLU A 169 -15.30 8.75 22.67
N ALA A 170 -15.24 9.77 23.54
CA ALA A 170 -15.30 11.17 23.11
C ALA A 170 -14.15 11.53 22.16
N TRP A 171 -12.94 11.05 22.44
CA TRP A 171 -11.78 11.24 21.57
C TRP A 171 -11.95 10.49 20.25
N LEU A 172 -12.40 9.25 20.27
CA LEU A 172 -12.65 8.47 19.06
C LEU A 172 -13.63 9.18 18.12
N LYS A 173 -14.76 9.67 18.64
CA LYS A 173 -15.76 10.43 17.86
C LYS A 173 -15.23 11.79 17.38
N GLU A 174 -14.38 12.44 18.16
CA GLU A 174 -13.73 13.68 17.76
C GLU A 174 -12.79 13.46 16.58
N ASN A 175 -11.96 12.41 16.62
CA ASN A 175 -10.82 12.24 15.71
C ASN A 175 -11.06 11.35 14.50
N TYR A 176 -12.13 10.53 14.49
CA TYR A 176 -12.47 9.68 13.35
C TYR A 176 -13.79 10.09 12.68
N LEU A 177 -13.94 9.76 11.40
CA LEU A 177 -15.24 9.72 10.77
C LEU A 177 -16.04 8.53 11.32
N GLN A 178 -17.36 8.67 11.43
CA GLN A 178 -18.23 7.63 11.98
C GLN A 178 -18.09 6.30 11.24
N SER A 179 -17.88 6.34 9.91
CA SER A 179 -17.67 5.14 9.10
C SER A 179 -16.47 4.28 9.53
N TRP A 180 -15.37 4.89 9.98
CA TRP A 180 -14.22 4.15 10.52
C TRP A 180 -14.55 3.49 11.85
N LEU A 181 -15.30 4.16 12.71
CA LEU A 181 -15.74 3.61 13.99
C LEU A 181 -16.73 2.45 13.79
N ASP A 182 -17.66 2.60 12.85
CA ASP A 182 -18.64 1.56 12.52
C ASP A 182 -17.96 0.26 12.03
N MET A 183 -16.94 0.37 11.18
CA MET A 183 -16.17 -0.79 10.70
C MET A 183 -15.37 -1.50 11.82
N ALA A 184 -14.95 -0.77 12.84
CA ALA A 184 -14.26 -1.32 14.00
C ALA A 184 -15.20 -1.85 15.09
N THR A 185 -16.51 -1.58 14.95
CA THR A 185 -17.56 -1.99 15.91
C THR A 185 -18.13 -3.33 15.48
N VAL A 186 -17.75 -4.38 16.18
CA VAL A 186 -18.09 -5.77 15.83
C VAL A 186 -18.59 -6.54 17.06
N PRO A 187 -19.33 -7.65 16.88
CA PRO A 187 -19.80 -8.45 18.02
C PRO A 187 -18.65 -9.07 18.80
N GLY A 188 -18.66 -8.89 20.12
CA GLY A 188 -17.79 -9.58 21.06
C GLY A 188 -18.23 -11.00 21.40
N ALA A 189 -17.62 -11.60 22.41
CA ALA A 189 -17.93 -12.97 22.87
C ALA A 189 -19.34 -13.09 23.46
N ASP A 190 -19.90 -12.02 23.98
CA ASP A 190 -21.27 -11.94 24.50
C ASP A 190 -22.31 -11.61 23.40
N GLY A 191 -21.88 -11.48 22.18
CA GLY A 191 -22.68 -11.11 21.01
C GLY A 191 -23.05 -9.64 20.92
N LYS A 192 -22.62 -8.80 21.90
CA LYS A 192 -22.86 -7.37 21.85
C LYS A 192 -21.79 -6.66 21.02
N PRO A 193 -22.18 -5.65 20.23
CA PRO A 193 -21.23 -4.87 19.50
C PRO A 193 -20.42 -3.96 20.43
N ASP A 194 -19.10 -3.91 20.20
CA ASP A 194 -18.18 -2.96 20.81
C ASP A 194 -17.06 -2.67 19.80
N GLN A 195 -16.29 -1.62 20.02
CA GLN A 195 -15.16 -1.29 19.18
C GLN A 195 -13.93 -2.10 19.61
N TYR A 196 -13.43 -2.98 18.71
CA TYR A 196 -12.34 -3.91 19.02
C TYR A 196 -11.01 -3.55 18.38
N GLY A 197 -10.95 -2.52 17.54
CA GLY A 197 -9.72 -2.09 16.92
C GLY A 197 -9.65 -0.60 16.72
N ILE A 198 -8.44 -0.11 16.42
CA ILE A 198 -8.16 1.27 16.09
C ILE A 198 -7.47 1.36 14.73
N TRP A 199 -7.97 2.20 13.85
CA TRP A 199 -7.39 2.46 12.55
C TRP A 199 -6.16 3.37 12.70
N GLN A 200 -5.00 2.89 12.29
CA GLN A 200 -3.77 3.68 12.34
C GLN A 200 -3.49 4.37 11.01
N ARG A 201 -3.64 3.64 9.90
CA ARG A 201 -3.51 4.16 8.54
C ARG A 201 -4.57 3.57 7.61
N PHE A 202 -4.73 4.18 6.44
CA PHE A 202 -5.46 3.57 5.35
C PHE A 202 -4.72 3.72 4.02
N ASN A 203 -5.16 2.99 3.02
CA ASN A 203 -4.64 2.99 1.67
C ASN A 203 -5.77 3.29 0.69
N GLY A 204 -5.52 4.18 -0.26
CA GLY A 204 -6.35 4.33 -1.45
C GLY A 204 -6.00 3.23 -2.44
N LYS A 205 -7.02 2.54 -2.99
CA LYS A 205 -6.83 1.40 -3.90
C LYS A 205 -7.29 1.67 -5.33
N SER A 206 -8.12 2.70 -5.57
CA SER A 206 -8.60 3.11 -6.91
C SER A 206 -7.54 3.84 -7.73
N LEU A 207 -6.36 3.27 -7.82
CA LEU A 207 -5.16 3.91 -8.34
C LEU A 207 -4.51 3.08 -9.45
N VAL A 208 -4.01 3.78 -10.48
CA VAL A 208 -3.13 3.22 -11.50
C VAL A 208 -1.82 4.00 -11.53
N TRP A 209 -0.75 3.27 -11.38
CA TRP A 209 0.63 3.76 -11.39
C TRP A 209 1.22 3.65 -12.79
N TYR A 210 2.10 4.61 -13.17
CA TYR A 210 2.71 4.63 -14.48
C TYR A 210 4.11 5.27 -14.43
N PRO A 211 5.05 4.91 -15.34
CA PRO A 211 6.40 5.47 -15.42
C PRO A 211 6.32 6.84 -16.10
N LYS A 212 6.11 7.91 -15.30
CA LYS A 212 5.71 9.24 -15.77
C LYS A 212 6.59 9.78 -16.91
N LYS A 213 7.91 9.77 -16.72
CA LYS A 213 8.85 10.32 -17.71
C LYS A 213 8.79 9.56 -19.05
N ALA A 214 8.76 8.22 -19.00
CA ALA A 214 8.68 7.39 -20.20
C ALA A 214 7.30 7.51 -20.86
N PHE A 215 6.22 7.54 -20.07
CA PHE A 215 4.85 7.68 -20.52
C PHE A 215 4.62 8.98 -21.29
N GLU A 216 5.13 10.10 -20.74
CA GLU A 216 5.08 11.41 -21.41
C GLU A 216 5.93 11.44 -22.69
N ALA A 217 7.12 10.82 -22.66
CA ALA A 217 8.00 10.71 -23.83
C ALA A 217 7.39 9.88 -24.96
N ALA A 218 6.63 8.83 -24.64
CA ALA A 218 5.88 8.02 -25.61
C ALA A 218 4.63 8.74 -26.15
N GLY A 219 4.27 9.89 -25.59
CA GLY A 219 3.10 10.67 -25.98
C GLY A 219 1.77 10.12 -25.47
N TYR A 220 1.79 9.14 -24.57
CA TYR A 220 0.60 8.56 -23.97
C TYR A 220 -0.15 9.59 -23.11
N LYS A 221 -1.46 9.41 -22.98
CA LYS A 221 -2.33 10.31 -22.21
C LYS A 221 -2.99 9.55 -21.07
N ILE A 222 -3.14 10.23 -19.94
CA ILE A 222 -3.85 9.67 -18.79
C ILE A 222 -5.32 9.50 -19.16
N PRO A 223 -5.87 8.27 -19.09
CA PRO A 223 -7.26 8.00 -19.40
C PRO A 223 -8.18 8.49 -18.26
N THR A 224 -9.33 9.05 -18.63
CA THR A 224 -10.36 9.53 -17.71
C THR A 224 -11.65 8.71 -17.78
N THR A 225 -11.76 7.83 -18.78
CA THR A 225 -12.85 6.90 -19.00
C THR A 225 -12.32 5.50 -19.29
N TRP A 226 -13.16 4.47 -19.10
CA TRP A 226 -12.80 3.10 -19.44
C TRP A 226 -12.45 2.94 -20.91
N ALA A 227 -13.21 3.55 -21.81
CA ALA A 227 -12.95 3.51 -23.24
C ALA A 227 -11.58 4.13 -23.60
N GLU A 228 -11.17 5.21 -22.92
CA GLU A 228 -9.84 5.79 -23.10
C GLU A 228 -8.74 4.87 -22.52
N LEU A 229 -8.99 4.14 -21.42
CA LEU A 229 -8.07 3.15 -20.90
C LEU A 229 -7.91 1.98 -21.88
N GLU A 230 -9.01 1.48 -22.45
CA GLU A 230 -8.96 0.44 -23.50
C GLU A 230 -8.21 0.92 -24.74
N ALA A 231 -8.42 2.16 -25.17
CA ALA A 231 -7.68 2.75 -26.29
C ALA A 231 -6.18 2.86 -25.97
N LEU A 232 -5.81 3.29 -24.78
CA LEU A 232 -4.41 3.35 -24.31
C LEU A 232 -3.75 1.98 -24.32
N GLN A 233 -4.41 0.97 -23.76
CA GLN A 233 -3.89 -0.41 -23.74
C GLN A 233 -3.64 -0.94 -25.15
N ASN A 234 -4.59 -0.74 -26.05
CA ASN A 234 -4.47 -1.15 -27.46
C ASN A 234 -3.36 -0.38 -28.19
N GLN A 235 -3.17 0.90 -27.89
CA GLN A 235 -2.05 1.68 -28.40
C GLN A 235 -0.71 1.09 -27.95
N ILE A 236 -0.54 0.83 -26.63
CA ILE A 236 0.69 0.25 -26.08
C ILE A 236 1.00 -1.10 -26.76
N VAL A 237 0.00 -1.96 -26.94
CA VAL A 237 0.18 -3.25 -27.67
C VAL A 237 0.56 -3.02 -29.13
N SER A 238 -0.05 -2.02 -29.80
CA SER A 238 0.28 -1.66 -31.19
C SER A 238 1.70 -1.13 -31.36
N ASP A 239 2.21 -0.46 -30.33
CA ASP A 239 3.58 0.05 -30.30
C ASP A 239 4.62 -1.05 -30.00
N GLY A 240 4.16 -2.29 -29.74
CA GLY A 240 5.00 -3.47 -29.49
C GLY A 240 5.33 -3.71 -28.03
N ASP A 241 4.68 -3.00 -27.11
CA ASP A 241 4.89 -3.04 -25.67
C ASP A 241 3.76 -3.76 -24.94
N THR A 242 3.91 -3.96 -23.63
CA THR A 242 2.91 -4.62 -22.78
C THR A 242 2.26 -3.62 -21.84
N PRO A 243 0.91 -3.49 -21.80
CA PRO A 243 0.25 -2.52 -20.93
C PRO A 243 0.46 -2.74 -19.45
N TRP A 244 0.20 -3.94 -18.93
CA TRP A 244 0.03 -4.15 -17.49
C TRP A 244 1.16 -4.96 -16.84
N CYS A 245 1.61 -4.46 -15.72
CA CYS A 245 2.44 -5.15 -14.74
C CYS A 245 1.51 -5.77 -13.70
N VAL A 246 1.39 -7.09 -13.64
CA VAL A 246 0.46 -7.78 -12.74
C VAL A 246 1.15 -8.91 -11.99
N GLY A 247 0.87 -9.03 -10.69
CA GLY A 247 1.30 -10.15 -9.86
C GLY A 247 0.39 -10.26 -8.65
N ILE A 248 -0.01 -11.50 -8.29
CA ILE A 248 -0.90 -11.77 -7.16
C ILE A 248 -0.30 -12.68 -6.10
N GLN A 249 0.94 -13.14 -6.30
CA GLN A 249 1.63 -13.96 -5.31
C GLN A 249 1.90 -13.13 -4.05
N SER A 250 1.58 -13.67 -2.86
CA SER A 250 1.78 -13.02 -1.55
C SER A 250 1.85 -14.05 -0.41
N GLY A 251 2.66 -15.10 -0.54
CA GLY A 251 2.70 -16.15 0.50
C GLY A 251 1.32 -16.75 0.78
N ALA A 252 0.92 -16.79 2.06
CA ALA A 252 -0.39 -17.27 2.48
C ALA A 252 -1.56 -16.43 1.97
N ALA A 253 -1.32 -15.16 1.66
CA ALA A 253 -2.34 -14.24 1.15
C ALA A 253 -2.39 -14.18 -0.39
N THR A 254 -1.76 -15.12 -1.10
CA THR A 254 -1.80 -15.15 -2.57
C THR A 254 -3.25 -15.12 -3.07
N GLY A 255 -3.53 -14.15 -3.96
CA GLY A 255 -4.87 -13.92 -4.52
C GLY A 255 -5.48 -12.57 -4.16
N TRP A 256 -5.08 -11.91 -3.05
CA TRP A 256 -5.66 -10.65 -2.63
C TRP A 256 -5.59 -9.52 -3.69
N PRO A 257 -4.56 -9.37 -4.54
CA PRO A 257 -4.62 -8.33 -5.56
C PRO A 257 -5.72 -8.55 -6.61
N ALA A 258 -6.19 -9.79 -6.79
CA ALA A 258 -7.32 -10.09 -7.68
C ALA A 258 -8.66 -9.68 -7.05
N THR A 259 -8.79 -9.76 -5.71
CA THR A 259 -9.98 -9.23 -5.02
C THR A 259 -10.07 -7.72 -5.16
N ASP A 260 -8.95 -7.00 -5.03
CA ASP A 260 -8.87 -5.56 -5.29
C ASP A 260 -9.39 -5.15 -6.68
N TRP A 261 -9.12 -5.95 -7.71
CA TRP A 261 -9.64 -5.71 -9.04
C TRP A 261 -11.13 -6.03 -9.14
N THR A 262 -11.59 -7.09 -8.50
CA THR A 262 -13.02 -7.45 -8.44
C THR A 262 -13.83 -6.35 -7.77
N GLU A 263 -13.37 -5.86 -6.64
CA GLU A 263 -13.98 -4.79 -5.86
C GLU A 263 -14.02 -3.48 -6.64
N GLU A 264 -12.92 -3.15 -7.31
CA GLU A 264 -12.83 -1.99 -8.19
C GLU A 264 -13.89 -2.05 -9.30
N MET A 265 -14.07 -3.24 -9.92
CA MET A 265 -15.07 -3.44 -10.95
C MET A 265 -16.49 -3.45 -10.38
N MET A 266 -16.71 -4.06 -9.22
CA MET A 266 -18.01 -4.01 -8.52
C MET A 266 -18.47 -2.57 -8.30
N LEU A 267 -17.59 -1.70 -7.84
CA LEU A 267 -17.89 -0.27 -7.63
C LEU A 267 -18.20 0.48 -8.93
N ARG A 268 -17.83 -0.03 -10.10
CA ARG A 268 -17.94 0.62 -11.41
C ARG A 268 -18.92 -0.03 -12.37
N THR A 269 -19.46 -1.19 -12.01
CA THR A 269 -20.37 -1.96 -12.88
C THR A 269 -21.71 -2.29 -12.22
N THR A 270 -21.83 -2.00 -10.91
CA THR A 270 -23.09 -2.19 -10.18
C THR A 270 -23.28 -1.12 -9.08
N SER A 271 -24.41 -1.15 -8.38
CA SER A 271 -24.72 -0.16 -7.36
C SER A 271 -23.93 -0.39 -6.06
N LEU A 272 -23.75 0.68 -5.26
CA LEU A 272 -23.18 0.58 -3.92
C LEU A 272 -24.00 -0.33 -3.00
N GLU A 273 -25.33 -0.40 -3.19
CA GLU A 273 -26.19 -1.32 -2.45
C GLU A 273 -25.83 -2.79 -2.75
N ASN A 274 -25.55 -3.11 -4.01
CA ASN A 274 -25.11 -4.44 -4.39
C ASN A 274 -23.73 -4.78 -3.82
N TYR A 275 -22.82 -3.81 -3.80
CA TYR A 275 -21.52 -3.96 -3.13
C TYR A 275 -21.70 -4.28 -1.65
N ASP A 276 -22.54 -3.52 -0.93
CA ASP A 276 -22.79 -3.71 0.50
C ASP A 276 -23.49 -5.05 0.80
N LYS A 277 -24.38 -5.51 -0.09
CA LYS A 277 -25.00 -6.85 -0.01
C LYS A 277 -24.01 -7.97 -0.26
N TRP A 278 -23.08 -7.77 -1.21
CA TRP A 278 -22.02 -8.74 -1.50
C TRP A 278 -21.10 -8.93 -0.31
N VAL A 279 -20.65 -7.85 0.31
CA VAL A 279 -19.84 -7.88 1.56
C VAL A 279 -20.52 -8.68 2.67
N LYS A 280 -21.85 -8.70 2.73
CA LYS A 280 -22.65 -9.42 3.74
C LYS A 280 -23.04 -10.85 3.32
N GLY A 281 -22.72 -11.27 2.10
CA GLY A 281 -23.13 -12.56 1.54
C GLY A 281 -24.60 -12.64 1.13
N GLU A 282 -25.33 -11.50 1.14
CA GLU A 282 -26.71 -11.38 0.68
C GLU A 282 -26.76 -11.40 -0.86
N LEU A 283 -25.79 -10.80 -1.55
CA LEU A 283 -25.52 -10.97 -2.97
C LEU A 283 -24.44 -12.03 -3.14
N LYS A 284 -24.73 -13.08 -3.92
CA LYS A 284 -23.84 -14.22 -4.09
C LYS A 284 -22.69 -13.90 -5.07
N PHE A 285 -21.53 -14.56 -4.87
CA PHE A 285 -20.44 -14.51 -5.84
C PHE A 285 -20.84 -15.02 -7.22
N SER A 286 -21.70 -16.02 -7.27
CA SER A 286 -22.26 -16.56 -8.53
C SER A 286 -23.34 -15.69 -9.15
N SER A 287 -23.68 -14.52 -8.58
CA SER A 287 -24.64 -13.59 -9.17
C SER A 287 -24.12 -12.98 -10.48
N PRO A 288 -25.01 -12.56 -11.39
CA PRO A 288 -24.60 -11.90 -12.64
C PRO A 288 -23.75 -10.65 -12.44
N GLU A 289 -24.01 -9.88 -11.38
CA GLU A 289 -23.31 -8.63 -11.06
C GLU A 289 -21.84 -8.88 -10.71
N VAL A 290 -21.58 -9.82 -9.80
CA VAL A 290 -20.22 -10.16 -9.37
C VAL A 290 -19.47 -10.84 -10.51
N LYS A 291 -20.13 -11.77 -11.21
CA LYS A 291 -19.53 -12.43 -12.37
C LYS A 291 -19.12 -11.42 -13.46
N LYS A 292 -20.00 -10.46 -13.78
CA LYS A 292 -19.71 -9.38 -14.75
C LYS A 292 -18.50 -8.55 -14.31
N ALA A 293 -18.41 -8.18 -13.03
CA ALA A 293 -17.29 -7.43 -12.51
C ALA A 293 -15.97 -8.17 -12.75
N ILE A 294 -15.90 -9.46 -12.43
CA ILE A 294 -14.72 -10.30 -12.63
C ILE A 294 -14.41 -10.46 -14.12
N GLU A 295 -15.39 -10.76 -14.96
CA GLU A 295 -15.22 -10.93 -16.39
C GLU A 295 -14.71 -9.65 -17.06
N THR A 296 -15.07 -8.46 -16.56
CA THR A 296 -14.63 -7.18 -17.10
C THR A 296 -13.09 -7.04 -17.05
N PHE A 297 -12.46 -7.28 -15.90
CA PHE A 297 -10.99 -7.19 -15.85
C PHE A 297 -10.29 -8.48 -16.31
N ALA A 298 -10.96 -9.61 -16.26
CA ALA A 298 -10.41 -10.87 -16.75
C ALA A 298 -10.15 -10.85 -18.27
N THR A 299 -10.83 -9.97 -19.02
CA THR A 299 -10.49 -9.74 -20.45
C THR A 299 -9.06 -9.24 -20.61
N ILE A 300 -8.56 -8.43 -19.66
CA ILE A 300 -7.18 -7.94 -19.64
C ILE A 300 -6.24 -9.08 -19.19
N TRP A 301 -6.53 -9.73 -18.08
CA TRP A 301 -5.61 -10.70 -17.46
C TRP A 301 -5.51 -12.02 -18.20
N ASN A 302 -6.50 -12.37 -19.02
CA ASN A 302 -6.50 -13.57 -19.87
C ASN A 302 -5.85 -13.37 -21.25
N ASP A 303 -5.46 -12.15 -21.60
CA ASP A 303 -4.74 -11.85 -22.84
C ASP A 303 -3.24 -11.70 -22.56
N ASP A 304 -2.44 -12.62 -23.07
CA ASP A 304 -0.98 -12.62 -22.89
C ASP A 304 -0.28 -11.37 -23.45
N LYS A 305 -0.93 -10.61 -24.35
CA LYS A 305 -0.40 -9.35 -24.86
C LYS A 305 -0.62 -8.19 -23.89
N MET A 306 -1.60 -8.31 -23.01
CA MET A 306 -1.97 -7.26 -22.06
C MET A 306 -1.15 -7.29 -20.78
N VAL A 307 -0.57 -8.44 -20.39
CA VAL A 307 0.13 -8.63 -19.12
C VAL A 307 1.59 -9.03 -19.34
N TYR A 308 2.50 -8.36 -18.68
CA TYR A 308 3.93 -8.65 -18.76
C TYR A 308 4.25 -10.08 -18.28
N GLY A 309 4.89 -10.84 -19.17
CA GLY A 309 5.15 -12.26 -18.95
C GLY A 309 3.95 -13.17 -19.21
N GLY A 310 2.81 -12.63 -19.62
CA GLY A 310 1.58 -13.33 -19.92
C GLY A 310 0.82 -13.84 -18.70
N LYS A 311 -0.39 -14.38 -18.92
CA LYS A 311 -1.30 -14.89 -17.89
C LYS A 311 -0.62 -15.85 -16.90
N ALA A 312 0.24 -16.74 -17.38
CA ALA A 312 0.91 -17.75 -16.56
C ALA A 312 1.81 -17.16 -15.46
N LYS A 313 2.24 -15.90 -15.61
CA LYS A 313 3.07 -15.21 -14.61
C LYS A 313 2.28 -14.54 -13.50
N ILE A 314 1.00 -14.25 -13.70
CA ILE A 314 0.17 -13.51 -12.73
C ILE A 314 0.23 -14.16 -11.34
N VAL A 315 -0.02 -15.46 -11.25
CA VAL A 315 -0.12 -16.19 -9.97
C VAL A 315 1.24 -16.49 -9.33
N THR A 316 2.33 -16.34 -10.06
CA THR A 316 3.70 -16.64 -9.59
C THR A 316 4.54 -15.39 -9.33
N THR A 317 4.11 -14.23 -9.83
CA THR A 317 4.80 -12.96 -9.60
C THR A 317 4.37 -12.38 -8.26
N PHE A 318 5.35 -12.11 -7.38
CA PHE A 318 5.10 -11.44 -6.11
C PHE A 318 4.53 -10.04 -6.38
N PHE A 319 3.48 -9.66 -5.64
CA PHE A 319 2.78 -8.39 -5.88
C PHE A 319 3.71 -7.17 -5.78
N GLY A 320 4.67 -7.21 -4.86
CA GLY A 320 5.65 -6.14 -4.66
C GLY A 320 6.71 -6.05 -5.77
N ASP A 321 6.99 -7.17 -6.47
CA ASP A 321 7.93 -7.20 -7.61
C ASP A 321 7.22 -6.87 -8.93
N ALA A 322 5.91 -6.99 -8.99
CA ALA A 322 5.13 -6.78 -10.21
C ALA A 322 5.39 -5.42 -10.88
N PRO A 323 5.52 -4.28 -10.16
CA PRO A 323 5.79 -2.98 -10.78
C PRO A 323 7.25 -2.77 -11.21
N ALA A 324 8.21 -3.60 -10.80
CA ALA A 324 9.63 -3.37 -11.07
C ALA A 324 9.95 -3.21 -12.56
N PRO A 325 9.37 -4.00 -13.50
CA PRO A 325 9.62 -3.83 -14.93
C PRO A 325 9.15 -2.48 -15.51
N MET A 326 8.27 -1.77 -14.81
CA MET A 326 7.83 -0.41 -15.17
C MET A 326 8.96 0.61 -15.08
N PHE A 327 9.97 0.36 -14.23
CA PHE A 327 11.12 1.23 -14.02
C PHE A 327 12.35 0.88 -14.87
N GLU A 328 12.26 -0.14 -15.74
CA GLU A 328 13.30 -0.41 -16.71
C GLU A 328 13.33 0.66 -17.82
N ASN A 329 14.44 0.77 -18.53
CA ASN A 329 14.58 1.71 -19.64
C ASN A 329 14.99 0.98 -20.93
N PRO A 330 14.06 0.80 -21.91
CA PRO A 330 12.65 1.21 -21.85
C PRO A 330 11.82 0.36 -20.86
N PRO A 331 10.68 0.88 -20.39
CA PRO A 331 9.76 0.11 -19.56
C PRO A 331 9.31 -1.18 -20.25
N LYS A 332 9.13 -2.24 -19.49
CA LYS A 332 8.62 -3.53 -20.00
C LYS A 332 7.10 -3.68 -19.83
N CYS A 333 6.52 -2.87 -18.97
CA CYS A 333 5.09 -2.68 -18.82
C CYS A 333 4.83 -1.24 -18.36
N TRP A 334 3.64 -0.72 -18.58
CA TRP A 334 3.35 0.70 -18.50
C TRP A 334 2.37 1.10 -17.41
N LEU A 335 1.56 0.17 -16.94
CA LEU A 335 0.48 0.41 -15.99
C LEU A 335 0.52 -0.64 -14.88
N HIS A 336 0.28 -0.20 -13.64
CA HIS A 336 0.17 -1.08 -12.48
C HIS A 336 -0.98 -0.61 -11.59
N LYS A 337 -2.01 -1.46 -11.36
CA LYS A 337 -3.09 -1.14 -10.42
C LYS A 337 -2.75 -1.69 -9.04
N GLN A 338 -2.63 -0.80 -8.07
CA GLN A 338 -2.36 -1.20 -6.68
C GLN A 338 -2.62 -0.03 -5.72
N GLY A 339 -2.84 -0.34 -4.44
CA GLY A 339 -2.93 0.65 -3.37
C GLY A 339 -1.66 1.49 -3.21
N ASN A 340 -1.79 2.65 -2.56
CA ASN A 340 -0.66 3.60 -2.46
C ASN A 340 0.53 3.08 -1.65
N PHE A 341 0.38 2.03 -0.86
CA PHE A 341 1.50 1.36 -0.18
C PHE A 341 2.53 0.77 -1.16
N ILE A 342 2.14 0.50 -2.42
CA ILE A 342 3.04 -0.10 -3.43
C ILE A 342 4.30 0.73 -3.68
N THR A 343 4.25 2.02 -3.40
CA THR A 343 5.43 2.89 -3.51
C THR A 343 6.58 2.46 -2.59
N SER A 344 6.32 1.68 -1.56
CA SER A 344 7.36 1.07 -0.71
C SER A 344 8.16 -0.03 -1.41
N PHE A 345 7.64 -0.55 -2.53
CA PHE A 345 8.26 -1.59 -3.36
C PHE A 345 8.88 -1.04 -4.64
N PHE A 346 8.77 0.26 -4.89
CA PHE A 346 9.42 0.91 -6.02
C PHE A 346 10.93 1.03 -5.78
N PRO A 347 11.75 1.16 -6.84
CA PRO A 347 13.17 1.44 -6.67
C PRO A 347 13.41 2.64 -5.75
N LYS A 348 14.36 2.53 -4.81
CA LYS A 348 14.61 3.57 -3.80
C LYS A 348 15.03 4.92 -4.40
N GLU A 349 15.64 4.87 -5.59
CA GLU A 349 16.04 6.04 -6.35
C GLU A 349 14.90 6.69 -7.14
N ALA A 350 13.74 6.02 -7.28
CA ALA A 350 12.62 6.54 -8.04
C ALA A 350 11.96 7.74 -7.34
N VAL A 351 11.88 8.87 -8.02
CA VAL A 351 11.39 10.13 -7.49
C VAL A 351 9.91 10.31 -7.81
N ALA A 352 9.09 10.45 -6.77
CA ALA A 352 7.66 10.69 -6.88
C ALA A 352 7.34 11.96 -7.70
N GLY A 353 6.44 11.83 -8.67
CA GLY A 353 6.04 12.93 -9.57
C GLY A 353 7.05 13.22 -10.70
N VAL A 354 8.22 12.56 -10.71
CA VAL A 354 9.24 12.66 -11.76
C VAL A 354 9.34 11.34 -12.51
N ASP A 355 9.73 10.27 -11.82
CA ASP A 355 9.93 8.96 -12.44
C ASP A 355 8.63 8.17 -12.51
N TYR A 356 7.74 8.35 -11.55
CA TYR A 356 6.41 7.75 -11.54
C TYR A 356 5.33 8.75 -11.18
N GLY A 357 4.12 8.46 -11.64
CA GLY A 357 2.89 9.18 -11.32
C GLY A 357 1.76 8.21 -11.02
N VAL A 358 0.62 8.76 -10.64
CA VAL A 358 -0.60 8.03 -10.32
C VAL A 358 -1.80 8.73 -10.95
N PHE A 359 -2.80 7.96 -11.36
CA PHE A 359 -4.09 8.49 -11.74
C PHE A 359 -5.22 7.64 -11.16
N TYR A 360 -6.40 8.24 -11.08
CA TYR A 360 -7.61 7.57 -10.63
C TYR A 360 -8.00 6.48 -11.63
N PHE A 361 -8.32 5.27 -11.13
CA PHE A 361 -8.81 4.19 -11.98
C PHE A 361 -10.13 4.62 -12.65
N PRO A 362 -10.21 4.65 -13.99
CA PRO A 362 -11.33 5.28 -14.68
C PRO A 362 -12.67 4.60 -14.41
N PRO A 363 -13.79 5.35 -14.41
CA PRO A 363 -15.12 4.77 -14.32
C PRO A 363 -15.44 3.94 -15.57
N VAL A 364 -16.00 2.73 -15.36
CA VAL A 364 -16.49 1.84 -16.43
C VAL A 364 -17.85 2.35 -16.92
N ASP A 365 -18.76 2.58 -15.97
CA ASP A 365 -20.06 3.19 -16.24
C ASP A 365 -20.18 4.50 -15.44
N PRO A 366 -20.31 5.66 -16.11
CA PRO A 366 -20.41 6.96 -15.45
C PRO A 366 -21.62 7.07 -14.50
N ALA A 367 -22.62 6.22 -14.65
CA ALA A 367 -23.81 6.22 -13.77
C ALA A 367 -23.45 5.92 -12.30
N TYR A 368 -22.32 5.25 -12.04
CA TYR A 368 -21.84 4.94 -10.68
C TYR A 368 -20.89 6.00 -10.13
N GLY A 369 -20.65 7.09 -10.84
CA GLY A 369 -19.86 8.23 -10.39
C GLY A 369 -18.35 7.93 -10.33
N LYS A 370 -17.70 8.43 -9.27
CA LYS A 370 -16.27 8.25 -8.99
C LYS A 370 -16.08 7.58 -7.61
N PRO A 371 -16.43 6.32 -7.47
CA PRO A 371 -16.22 5.62 -6.20
C PRO A 371 -14.74 5.41 -5.93
N PHE A 372 -14.34 5.41 -4.65
CA PHE A 372 -12.96 5.20 -4.23
C PHE A 372 -12.88 4.00 -3.28
N LEU A 373 -12.12 3.00 -3.69
CA LEU A 373 -11.84 1.82 -2.89
C LEU A 373 -10.72 2.15 -1.90
N VAL A 374 -10.89 1.77 -0.64
CA VAL A 374 -9.87 1.91 0.40
C VAL A 374 -9.66 0.57 1.12
N GLY A 375 -8.46 0.35 1.59
CA GLY A 375 -8.11 -0.64 2.60
C GLY A 375 -7.43 0.05 3.76
N GLY A 376 -7.11 -0.67 4.81
CA GLY A 376 -6.42 -0.05 5.94
C GLY A 376 -5.99 -1.08 6.97
N ASP A 377 -5.25 -0.59 7.95
CA ASP A 377 -4.68 -1.44 8.98
C ASP A 377 -5.33 -1.09 10.33
N ILE A 378 -6.02 -2.09 10.90
CA ILE A 378 -6.72 -2.00 12.18
C ILE A 378 -5.96 -2.75 13.26
N PHE A 379 -5.60 -2.05 14.33
CA PHE A 379 -4.80 -2.62 15.42
C PHE A 379 -5.70 -3.13 16.54
N GLY A 380 -5.59 -4.41 16.87
CA GLY A 380 -6.30 -5.07 17.96
C GLY A 380 -5.41 -5.26 19.19
N LEU A 381 -5.95 -5.00 20.37
CA LEU A 381 -5.27 -5.13 21.67
C LEU A 381 -5.51 -6.53 22.26
N PHE A 382 -4.45 -7.33 22.42
CA PHE A 382 -4.53 -8.67 23.02
C PHE A 382 -4.12 -8.70 24.49
N HIS A 383 -3.13 -7.91 24.90
CA HIS A 383 -2.69 -7.83 26.30
C HIS A 383 -2.85 -6.44 26.88
N ASP A 384 -3.74 -6.32 27.85
CA ASP A 384 -4.10 -5.04 28.49
C ASP A 384 -3.11 -4.67 29.59
N ARG A 385 -2.08 -3.87 29.22
CA ARG A 385 -1.08 -3.33 30.13
C ARG A 385 -0.91 -1.82 29.90
N PRO A 386 -0.52 -1.01 30.91
CA PRO A 386 -0.48 0.44 30.77
C PRO A 386 0.39 0.95 29.60
N GLU A 387 1.58 0.38 29.40
CA GLU A 387 2.45 0.71 28.27
C GLU A 387 1.86 0.33 26.91
N VAL A 388 1.08 -0.76 26.84
CA VAL A 388 0.39 -1.17 25.61
C VAL A 388 -0.79 -0.24 25.33
N ARG A 389 -1.53 0.17 26.37
CA ARG A 389 -2.57 1.20 26.24
C ARG A 389 -1.99 2.51 25.71
N ALA A 390 -0.81 2.94 26.18
CA ALA A 390 -0.14 4.13 25.69
C ALA A 390 0.13 4.06 24.17
N VAL A 391 0.58 2.90 23.65
CA VAL A 391 0.79 2.68 22.22
C VAL A 391 -0.53 2.69 21.45
N MET A 392 -1.58 2.04 21.96
CA MET A 392 -2.90 2.08 21.33
C MET A 392 -3.49 3.49 21.29
N GLN A 393 -3.29 4.28 22.36
CA GLN A 393 -3.68 5.69 22.40
C GLN A 393 -2.88 6.53 21.40
N LEU A 394 -1.58 6.28 21.21
CA LEU A 394 -0.79 6.91 20.15
C LEU A 394 -1.38 6.60 18.77
N PHE A 395 -1.71 5.33 18.49
CA PHE A 395 -2.30 4.93 17.22
C PHE A 395 -3.69 5.52 16.95
N SER A 396 -4.36 6.03 17.98
CA SER A 396 -5.61 6.78 17.80
C SER A 396 -5.40 8.25 17.42
N THR A 397 -4.16 8.68 17.21
CA THR A 397 -3.78 10.03 16.81
C THR A 397 -3.01 10.02 15.50
N ALA A 398 -3.06 11.11 14.73
CA ALA A 398 -2.29 11.21 13.50
C ALA A 398 -0.77 11.19 13.73
N GLU A 399 -0.29 11.48 14.93
CA GLU A 399 1.12 11.36 15.31
C GLU A 399 1.63 9.92 15.17
N GLY A 400 0.77 8.94 15.44
CA GLY A 400 1.09 7.51 15.29
C GLY A 400 1.37 7.07 13.85
N VAL A 401 1.04 7.87 12.85
CA VAL A 401 1.28 7.58 11.42
C VAL A 401 2.09 8.68 10.71
N LYS A 402 2.36 9.79 11.39
CA LYS A 402 3.01 10.99 10.83
C LYS A 402 4.34 10.70 10.12
N GLY A 403 5.21 9.90 10.74
CA GLY A 403 6.49 9.54 10.15
C GLY A 403 6.34 8.75 8.85
N TRP A 404 5.33 7.89 8.78
CA TRP A 404 5.03 7.14 7.56
C TRP A 404 4.40 8.03 6.49
N MET A 405 3.48 8.93 6.85
CA MET A 405 2.95 9.95 5.92
C MET A 405 4.08 10.77 5.29
N ALA A 406 5.08 11.15 6.09
CA ALA A 406 6.24 11.90 5.63
C ALA A 406 7.15 11.10 4.67
N SER A 407 7.23 9.79 4.84
CA SER A 407 8.03 8.91 3.97
C SER A 407 7.26 8.35 2.75
N GLY A 408 5.96 8.67 2.64
CA GLY A 408 5.08 8.21 1.56
C GLY A 408 4.53 6.80 1.76
N GLY A 409 3.41 6.49 1.12
CA GLY A 409 2.78 5.16 1.13
C GLY A 409 1.73 4.95 2.24
N ALA A 410 1.41 5.95 3.07
CA ALA A 410 0.34 5.87 4.05
C ALA A 410 -0.57 7.10 4.01
N LEU A 411 -1.86 6.90 4.21
CA LEU A 411 -2.85 7.94 4.44
C LEU A 411 -3.39 7.83 5.88
N SER A 412 -3.73 8.97 6.48
CA SER A 412 -4.23 9.02 7.85
C SER A 412 -5.76 9.05 7.89
N PRO A 413 -6.42 8.18 8.68
CA PRO A 413 -7.86 8.24 8.92
C PRO A 413 -8.25 9.29 9.96
N HIS A 414 -7.28 9.95 10.58
CA HIS A 414 -7.45 10.85 11.70
C HIS A 414 -7.75 12.27 11.24
N LYS A 415 -8.71 12.93 11.86
CA LYS A 415 -9.08 14.33 11.57
C LYS A 415 -8.03 15.36 12.03
N ASP A 416 -7.16 15.00 12.98
CA ASP A 416 -6.03 15.82 13.43
C ASP A 416 -4.80 15.74 12.51
N ALA A 417 -4.86 14.95 11.44
CA ALA A 417 -3.79 14.87 10.45
C ALA A 417 -3.68 16.17 9.63
N GLN A 418 -2.45 16.60 9.36
CA GLN A 418 -2.17 17.80 8.60
C GLN A 418 -1.68 17.46 7.20
N LEU A 419 -2.23 18.08 6.17
CA LEU A 419 -1.81 17.88 4.77
C LEU A 419 -0.31 18.14 4.55
N ALA A 420 0.27 19.06 5.32
CA ALA A 420 1.70 19.35 5.27
C ALA A 420 2.60 18.18 5.72
N TRP A 421 2.06 17.17 6.37
CA TRP A 421 2.80 15.99 6.81
C TRP A 421 3.05 14.99 5.67
N TYR A 422 2.28 15.04 4.57
CA TYR A 422 2.54 14.20 3.40
C TYR A 422 3.80 14.67 2.67
N GLY A 423 4.85 13.83 2.68
CA GLY A 423 6.19 14.20 2.26
C GLY A 423 6.37 14.42 0.76
N ASP A 424 5.57 13.78 -0.09
CA ASP A 424 5.73 13.83 -1.54
C ASP A 424 4.45 14.27 -2.28
N VAL A 425 4.62 14.67 -3.54
CA VAL A 425 3.53 15.18 -4.38
C VAL A 425 2.52 14.08 -4.72
N VAL A 426 2.98 12.84 -4.93
CA VAL A 426 2.12 11.73 -5.36
C VAL A 426 1.21 11.29 -4.22
N THR A 427 1.72 11.21 -2.99
CA THR A 427 0.89 10.92 -1.81
C THR A 427 -0.17 12.01 -1.59
N ARG A 428 0.17 13.29 -1.82
CA ARG A 428 -0.81 14.38 -1.79
C ARG A 428 -1.86 14.26 -2.89
N ASP A 429 -1.47 13.84 -4.10
CA ASP A 429 -2.41 13.61 -5.20
C ASP A 429 -3.36 12.46 -4.87
N VAL A 430 -2.87 11.36 -4.28
CA VAL A 430 -3.73 10.26 -3.79
C VAL A 430 -4.73 10.74 -2.75
N ALA A 431 -4.28 11.53 -1.76
CA ALA A 431 -5.19 12.10 -0.74
C ALA A 431 -6.28 12.97 -1.38
N LYS A 432 -5.93 13.75 -2.41
CA LYS A 432 -6.87 14.56 -3.17
C LYS A 432 -7.87 13.70 -3.96
N LEU A 433 -7.40 12.64 -4.65
CA LEU A 433 -8.27 11.70 -5.36
C LEU A 433 -9.31 11.07 -4.43
N ALA A 434 -8.89 10.70 -3.21
CA ALA A 434 -9.81 10.19 -2.19
C ALA A 434 -10.82 11.24 -1.71
N ALA A 435 -10.40 12.50 -1.58
CA ALA A 435 -11.28 13.61 -1.19
C ALA A 435 -12.29 14.00 -2.27
N ASP A 436 -11.91 13.88 -3.56
CA ASP A 436 -12.75 14.20 -4.72
C ASP A 436 -13.72 13.04 -5.08
N ALA A 437 -13.68 11.92 -4.36
CA ALA A 437 -14.54 10.76 -4.62
C ALA A 437 -16.00 11.06 -4.33
N THR A 438 -16.91 10.50 -5.16
CA THR A 438 -18.36 10.61 -4.94
C THR A 438 -18.88 9.66 -3.87
N SER A 439 -18.12 8.59 -3.59
CA SER A 439 -18.40 7.60 -2.55
C SER A 439 -17.13 6.85 -2.21
N VAL A 440 -17.07 6.28 -1.01
CA VAL A 440 -15.95 5.46 -0.54
C VAL A 440 -16.51 4.12 -0.07
N ARG A 441 -15.81 3.03 -0.40
CA ARG A 441 -16.05 1.70 0.17
C ARG A 441 -14.73 1.08 0.59
N PHE A 442 -14.79 0.38 1.70
CA PHE A 442 -13.68 -0.44 2.15
C PHE A 442 -13.61 -1.73 1.33
N ASP A 443 -12.43 -2.28 1.21
CA ASP A 443 -12.10 -3.58 0.64
C ASP A 443 -13.09 -4.64 1.11
N ALA A 444 -13.82 -5.24 0.18
CA ALA A 444 -14.90 -6.18 0.49
C ALA A 444 -14.36 -7.47 1.10
N SER A 445 -13.30 -8.02 0.50
CA SER A 445 -12.70 -9.28 0.95
C SER A 445 -12.16 -9.17 2.37
N ASP A 446 -11.62 -8.01 2.74
CA ASP A 446 -11.11 -7.72 4.07
C ASP A 446 -12.22 -7.57 5.12
N LEU A 447 -13.43 -7.12 4.72
CA LEU A 447 -14.60 -7.02 5.58
C LEU A 447 -15.35 -8.34 5.74
N MET A 448 -15.27 -9.25 4.75
CA MET A 448 -15.94 -10.54 4.78
C MET A 448 -15.43 -11.45 5.91
N PRO A 449 -16.18 -12.46 6.34
CA PRO A 449 -15.65 -13.47 7.24
C PRO A 449 -14.33 -14.05 6.71
N GLY A 450 -13.32 -14.22 7.57
CA GLY A 450 -12.00 -14.68 7.13
C GLY A 450 -12.00 -15.99 6.33
N ALA A 451 -12.96 -16.89 6.59
CA ALA A 451 -13.12 -18.12 5.80
C ALA A 451 -13.53 -17.84 4.33
N VAL A 452 -14.11 -16.68 4.06
CA VAL A 452 -14.55 -16.26 2.72
C VAL A 452 -13.48 -15.35 2.10
N GLY A 453 -13.35 -14.14 2.57
CA GLY A 453 -12.50 -13.11 1.96
C GLY A 453 -11.04 -13.55 1.90
N SER A 454 -10.37 -13.70 3.04
CA SER A 454 -8.96 -14.16 3.10
C SER A 454 -8.79 -15.68 2.94
N GLY A 455 -9.87 -16.43 2.77
CA GLY A 455 -9.85 -17.88 2.58
C GLY A 455 -10.20 -18.29 1.16
N SER A 456 -11.50 -18.59 0.94
CA SER A 456 -11.97 -19.18 -0.31
C SER A 456 -11.89 -18.24 -1.52
N GLU A 457 -12.01 -16.93 -1.32
CA GLU A 457 -11.93 -15.96 -2.41
C GLU A 457 -10.50 -15.83 -2.94
N TRP A 458 -9.49 -15.63 -2.08
CA TRP A 458 -8.08 -15.58 -2.49
C TRP A 458 -7.65 -16.86 -3.19
N LYS A 459 -7.98 -18.01 -2.59
CA LYS A 459 -7.71 -19.31 -3.20
C LYS A 459 -8.44 -19.48 -4.53
N GLY A 460 -9.70 -19.13 -4.60
CA GLY A 460 -10.53 -19.26 -5.79
C GLY A 460 -9.98 -18.45 -6.96
N PHE A 461 -9.57 -17.20 -6.74
CA PHE A 461 -8.95 -16.40 -7.80
C PHE A 461 -7.58 -16.94 -8.20
N THR A 462 -6.80 -17.47 -7.27
CA THR A 462 -5.55 -18.17 -7.60
C THR A 462 -5.83 -19.40 -8.49
N ASP A 463 -6.83 -20.21 -8.16
CA ASP A 463 -7.25 -21.37 -8.96
C ASP A 463 -7.75 -20.95 -10.36
N TYR A 464 -8.52 -19.86 -10.45
CA TYR A 464 -9.05 -19.36 -11.73
C TYR A 464 -7.95 -18.81 -12.65
N PHE A 465 -7.12 -17.90 -12.15
CA PHE A 465 -6.08 -17.28 -12.98
C PHE A 465 -4.90 -18.20 -13.29
N SER A 466 -4.66 -19.24 -12.49
CA SER A 466 -3.74 -20.32 -12.85
C SER A 466 -4.33 -21.28 -13.90
N GLY A 467 -5.62 -21.22 -14.16
CA GLY A 467 -6.33 -22.16 -15.04
C GLY A 467 -6.67 -23.51 -14.41
N ALA A 468 -6.51 -23.65 -13.10
CA ALA A 468 -6.84 -24.89 -12.37
C ALA A 468 -8.36 -25.14 -12.31
N LYS A 469 -9.17 -24.04 -12.29
CA LYS A 469 -10.64 -24.11 -12.27
C LYS A 469 -11.25 -23.05 -13.19
N ASP A 470 -12.46 -23.33 -13.68
CA ASP A 470 -13.27 -22.31 -14.35
C ASP A 470 -13.93 -21.36 -13.34
N LEU A 471 -14.35 -20.17 -13.81
CA LEU A 471 -14.91 -19.13 -12.98
C LEU A 471 -16.19 -19.58 -12.25
N ASP A 472 -17.11 -20.26 -12.96
CA ASP A 472 -18.39 -20.67 -12.37
C ASP A 472 -18.21 -21.66 -11.21
N THR A 473 -17.23 -22.56 -11.31
CA THR A 473 -16.85 -23.48 -10.24
C THR A 473 -16.31 -22.70 -9.04
N VAL A 474 -15.38 -21.76 -9.27
CA VAL A 474 -14.78 -20.94 -8.21
C VAL A 474 -15.85 -20.14 -7.46
N LEU A 475 -16.75 -19.45 -8.18
CA LEU A 475 -17.77 -18.61 -7.57
C LEU A 475 -18.73 -19.42 -6.69
N LYS A 476 -19.11 -20.64 -7.12
CA LYS A 476 -19.95 -21.55 -6.31
C LYS A 476 -19.23 -22.07 -5.06
N GLU A 477 -17.93 -22.35 -5.15
CA GLU A 477 -17.15 -22.77 -4.00
C GLU A 477 -17.02 -21.64 -2.97
N ILE A 478 -16.84 -20.39 -3.41
CA ILE A 478 -16.81 -19.23 -2.53
C ILE A 478 -18.18 -19.05 -1.86
N ASP A 479 -19.28 -19.14 -2.62
CA ASP A 479 -20.64 -19.08 -2.05
C ASP A 479 -20.90 -20.15 -0.99
N ALA A 480 -20.35 -21.34 -1.16
CA ALA A 480 -20.51 -22.45 -0.22
C ALA A 480 -19.68 -22.30 1.07
N SER A 481 -18.69 -21.42 1.09
CA SER A 481 -17.78 -21.23 2.22
C SER A 481 -18.30 -20.28 3.31
N TRP A 482 -19.40 -19.57 3.05
CA TRP A 482 -19.98 -18.63 4.01
C TRP A 482 -20.36 -19.35 5.31
N PRO A 483 -20.01 -18.78 6.49
CA PRO A 483 -20.43 -19.32 7.79
C PRO A 483 -21.97 -19.43 7.86
N LYS A 484 -22.44 -20.54 8.44
CA LYS A 484 -23.88 -20.78 8.67
C LYS A 484 -24.38 -20.03 9.90
#